data_1c06c6b384755b04f422457c9baf4cbc
#
_entry.id   1c06c6b384755b04f422457c9baf4cbc
#
_cell.length_a   1.000
_cell.length_b   1.000
_cell.length_c   1.000
_cell.angle_alpha   90.00
_cell.angle_beta   90.00
_cell.angle_gamma   90.00
#
_symmetry.space_group_name_H-M   'P 1'
#
loop_
_entity.id
_entity.type
_entity.pdbx_description
1 polymer ?
#
loop_
_entity_poly.entity_id
_entity_poly.type
_entity_poly.pdbx_seq_one_letter_code
_entity_poly.pdbx_strand_id
1 'polypeptide(L)'
;MRKGLLFCLVGGLFSVLGCAMKKMPEGELVRVEFSRHGTMARAEFEGCVEQDSTGAFVLRAMKETYGPLFEKRLDAETMNRFRQIIEEEKMYKYKERYTPMMQVLDGWGWSFSAKFSDGSVISSHGENAGPRGDGLKRIRSYMQELVSHI
;
A
#
# COMPACT_ATOMS: atom_id res chain seq x y z
N MET A 1 5.92 -31.91 62.00
CA MET A 1 6.92 -31.38 61.07
C MET A 1 6.53 -31.72 59.63
N ARG A 2 5.97 -30.81 58.91
CA ARG A 2 5.59 -31.02 57.50
C ARG A 2 6.52 -30.21 56.61
N LYS A 3 7.36 -30.91 55.88
CA LYS A 3 8.23 -30.31 54.85
C LYS A 3 7.40 -30.09 53.58
N GLY A 4 7.10 -28.83 53.30
CA GLY A 4 6.49 -28.43 52.03
C GLY A 4 7.51 -28.49 50.91
N LEU A 5 7.21 -29.27 49.91
CA LEU A 5 7.98 -29.41 48.68
C LEU A 5 7.54 -28.27 47.73
N LEU A 6 8.43 -27.32 47.48
CA LEU A 6 8.23 -26.20 46.56
C LEU A 6 8.50 -26.69 45.14
N PHE A 7 7.45 -26.89 44.36
CA PHE A 7 7.56 -27.23 42.96
C PHE A 7 7.75 -25.91 42.18
N CYS A 8 8.96 -25.63 41.75
CA CYS A 8 9.24 -24.58 40.75
C CYS A 8 8.77 -25.07 39.36
N LEU A 9 7.59 -24.64 38.95
CA LEU A 9 7.13 -24.74 37.57
C LEU A 9 7.85 -23.69 36.74
N VAL A 10 8.92 -24.07 36.08
CA VAL A 10 9.55 -23.27 35.03
C VAL A 10 8.65 -23.41 33.80
N GLY A 11 7.69 -22.51 33.71
CA GLY A 11 6.89 -22.32 32.49
C GLY A 11 7.75 -21.73 31.40
N GLY A 12 8.24 -22.57 30.51
CA GLY A 12 8.91 -22.13 29.29
C GLY A 12 7.90 -21.37 28.42
N LEU A 13 8.10 -20.05 28.37
CA LEU A 13 7.38 -19.17 27.45
C LEU A 13 7.89 -19.47 26.02
N PHE A 14 7.28 -20.43 25.37
CA PHE A 14 7.44 -20.58 23.91
C PHE A 14 6.81 -19.35 23.26
N SER A 15 7.62 -18.34 23.00
CA SER A 15 7.27 -17.28 22.07
C SER A 15 7.16 -17.90 20.68
N VAL A 16 5.96 -18.36 20.34
CA VAL A 16 5.59 -18.66 18.96
C VAL A 16 5.61 -17.31 18.25
N LEU A 17 6.74 -16.95 17.61
CA LEU A 17 6.77 -15.95 16.56
C LEU A 17 5.92 -16.49 15.40
N GLY A 18 4.61 -16.44 15.57
CA GLY A 18 3.68 -16.63 14.48
C GLY A 18 3.92 -15.48 13.51
N CYS A 19 4.47 -15.77 12.34
CA CYS A 19 4.31 -14.88 11.19
C CYS A 19 2.81 -14.64 11.04
N ALA A 20 2.34 -13.51 11.58
CA ALA A 20 0.94 -13.11 11.41
C ALA A 20 0.73 -13.01 9.90
N MET A 21 -0.03 -13.94 9.33
CA MET A 21 -0.42 -13.87 7.93
C MET A 21 -1.17 -12.55 7.77
N LYS A 22 -0.61 -11.66 6.95
CA LYS A 22 -1.25 -10.37 6.67
C LYS A 22 -2.63 -10.66 6.08
N LYS A 23 -3.66 -10.12 6.73
CA LYS A 23 -5.05 -10.21 6.28
C LYS A 23 -5.45 -8.91 5.61
N MET A 24 -6.45 -8.98 4.72
CA MET A 24 -7.10 -7.79 4.20
C MET A 24 -7.71 -7.00 5.36
N PRO A 25 -7.47 -5.68 5.48
CA PRO A 25 -8.10 -4.85 6.49
C PRO A 25 -9.64 -4.87 6.40
N GLU A 26 -10.31 -4.86 7.53
CA GLU A 26 -11.77 -4.91 7.60
C GLU A 26 -12.40 -3.53 7.41
N GLY A 27 -11.68 -2.45 7.75
CA GLY A 27 -12.12 -1.08 7.57
C GLY A 27 -12.37 -0.71 6.11
N GLU A 28 -13.12 0.38 5.90
CA GLU A 28 -13.31 0.95 4.57
C GLU A 28 -12.04 1.63 4.09
N LEU A 29 -11.79 1.61 2.79
CA LEU A 29 -10.65 2.27 2.18
C LEU A 29 -10.89 3.80 2.18
N VAL A 30 -10.01 4.56 2.85
CA VAL A 30 -10.15 6.02 2.99
C VAL A 30 -9.07 6.81 2.26
N ARG A 31 -7.94 6.19 1.92
CA ARG A 31 -6.86 6.81 1.15
C ARG A 31 -6.12 5.78 0.34
N VAL A 32 -5.75 6.15 -0.88
CA VAL A 32 -4.87 5.35 -1.76
C VAL A 32 -3.85 6.28 -2.37
N GLU A 33 -2.59 5.90 -2.28
CA GLU A 33 -1.49 6.62 -2.91
C GLU A 33 -0.66 5.66 -3.76
N PHE A 34 -0.25 6.13 -4.90
CA PHE A 34 0.68 5.45 -5.77
C PHE A 34 1.62 6.45 -6.42
N SER A 35 2.90 6.14 -6.41
CA SER A 35 3.90 6.88 -7.16
C SER A 35 4.82 5.95 -7.93
N ARG A 36 5.27 6.41 -9.08
CA ARG A 36 6.32 5.79 -9.86
C ARG A 36 7.28 6.88 -10.37
N HIS A 37 8.54 6.64 -10.19
CA HIS A 37 9.60 7.49 -10.73
C HIS A 37 10.59 6.65 -11.55
N GLY A 38 11.08 7.23 -12.63
CA GLY A 38 12.12 6.66 -13.47
C GLY A 38 13.53 7.09 -13.02
N THR A 39 14.48 6.95 -13.90
CA THR A 39 15.86 7.40 -13.69
C THR A 39 15.92 8.87 -13.32
N MET A 40 16.89 9.27 -12.47
CA MET A 40 17.06 10.62 -11.95
C MET A 40 15.88 11.13 -11.10
N ALA A 41 15.14 10.22 -10.46
CA ALA A 41 14.00 10.52 -9.60
C ALA A 41 12.89 11.37 -10.28
N ARG A 42 12.79 11.33 -11.61
CA ARG A 42 11.70 11.98 -12.34
C ARG A 42 10.42 11.19 -12.13
N ALA A 43 9.39 11.84 -11.59
CA ALA A 43 8.07 11.23 -11.48
C ALA A 43 7.52 10.91 -12.87
N GLU A 44 7.15 9.66 -13.08
CA GLU A 44 6.43 9.19 -14.26
C GLU A 44 4.91 9.25 -14.02
N PHE A 45 4.51 9.08 -12.77
CA PHE A 45 3.13 9.19 -12.34
C PHE A 45 3.08 9.28 -10.81
N GLU A 46 2.25 10.18 -10.32
CA GLU A 46 1.89 10.28 -8.90
C GLU A 46 0.37 10.44 -8.81
N GLY A 47 -0.27 9.68 -7.94
CA GLY A 47 -1.70 9.77 -7.68
C GLY A 47 -2.01 9.54 -6.21
N CYS A 48 -2.90 10.38 -5.69
CA CYS A 48 -3.43 10.28 -4.33
C CYS A 48 -4.94 10.45 -4.35
N VAL A 49 -5.64 9.51 -3.77
CA VAL A 49 -7.07 9.61 -3.46
C VAL A 49 -7.22 9.75 -1.96
N GLU A 50 -7.90 10.78 -1.52
CA GLU A 50 -8.20 11.04 -0.11
C GLU A 50 -9.53 11.77 0.06
N GLN A 51 -10.06 11.80 1.28
CA GLN A 51 -11.22 12.62 1.59
C GLN A 51 -10.82 14.09 1.77
N ASP A 52 -11.59 14.97 1.18
CA ASP A 52 -11.48 16.41 1.44
C ASP A 52 -12.17 16.80 2.77
N SER A 53 -12.16 18.09 3.11
CA SER A 53 -12.80 18.62 4.31
C SER A 53 -14.32 18.42 4.37
N THR A 54 -14.95 18.08 3.26
CA THR A 54 -16.39 17.78 3.17
C THR A 54 -16.69 16.29 3.29
N GLY A 55 -15.64 15.45 3.35
CA GLY A 55 -15.75 14.00 3.34
C GLY A 55 -15.91 13.39 1.94
N ALA A 56 -15.83 14.17 0.88
CA ALA A 56 -15.85 13.68 -0.49
C ALA A 56 -14.47 13.15 -0.89
N PHE A 57 -14.44 12.06 -1.65
CA PHE A 57 -13.18 11.54 -2.19
C PHE A 57 -12.71 12.38 -3.37
N VAL A 58 -11.43 12.72 -3.35
CA VAL A 58 -10.78 13.51 -4.41
C VAL A 58 -9.51 12.78 -4.85
N LEU A 59 -9.41 12.52 -6.15
CA LEU A 59 -8.17 12.07 -6.79
C LEU A 59 -7.38 13.32 -7.21
N ARG A 60 -6.12 13.40 -6.78
CA ARG A 60 -5.11 14.31 -7.30
C ARG A 60 -4.02 13.52 -7.97
N ALA A 61 -3.69 13.83 -9.20
CA ALA A 61 -2.68 13.09 -9.94
C ALA A 61 -1.84 14.00 -10.83
N MET A 62 -0.57 13.63 -11.00
CA MET A 62 0.38 14.20 -11.97
C MET A 62 0.93 13.07 -12.84
N LYS A 63 1.02 13.29 -14.15
CA LYS A 63 1.54 12.30 -15.11
C LYS A 63 3.06 12.36 -15.25
N GLU A 64 3.68 13.46 -14.84
CA GLU A 64 5.12 13.69 -14.92
C GLU A 64 5.56 14.76 -13.93
N THR A 65 6.86 14.79 -13.60
CA THR A 65 7.45 15.84 -12.78
C THR A 65 7.20 17.22 -13.43
N TYR A 66 6.67 18.15 -12.66
CA TYR A 66 6.29 19.50 -13.11
C TYR A 66 5.15 19.52 -14.15
N GLY A 67 4.47 18.42 -14.38
CA GLY A 67 3.26 18.37 -15.18
C GLY A 67 2.05 19.02 -14.49
N PRO A 68 0.95 19.19 -15.22
CA PRO A 68 -0.27 19.72 -14.63
C PRO A 68 -0.82 18.78 -13.56
N LEU A 69 -1.35 19.35 -12.48
CA LEU A 69 -2.11 18.63 -11.47
C LEU A 69 -3.53 18.40 -11.98
N PHE A 70 -3.94 17.15 -12.04
CA PHE A 70 -5.32 16.76 -12.32
C PHE A 70 -6.04 16.54 -10.99
N GLU A 71 -7.24 17.07 -10.88
CA GLU A 71 -8.11 16.87 -9.72
C GLU A 71 -9.49 16.39 -10.17
N LYS A 72 -10.01 15.35 -9.52
CA LYS A 72 -11.32 14.79 -9.82
C LYS A 72 -12.00 14.30 -8.55
N ARG A 73 -13.26 14.69 -8.35
CA ARG A 73 -14.11 14.08 -7.33
C ARG A 73 -14.52 12.68 -7.75
N LEU A 74 -14.51 11.77 -6.79
CA LEU A 74 -14.81 10.37 -6.97
C LEU A 74 -16.05 10.01 -6.15
N ASP A 75 -16.77 9.00 -6.61
CA ASP A 75 -17.87 8.38 -5.90
C ASP A 75 -17.41 7.19 -5.04
N ALA A 76 -18.30 6.66 -4.23
CA ALA A 76 -18.03 5.51 -3.39
C ALA A 76 -17.76 4.23 -4.21
N GLU A 77 -18.35 4.10 -5.39
CA GLU A 77 -18.12 2.95 -6.27
C GLU A 77 -16.67 2.91 -6.75
N THR A 78 -16.09 4.06 -7.08
CA THR A 78 -14.67 4.19 -7.45
C THR A 78 -13.75 3.73 -6.31
N MET A 79 -14.06 4.10 -5.06
CA MET A 79 -13.30 3.64 -3.89
C MET A 79 -13.43 2.14 -3.67
N ASN A 80 -14.62 1.57 -3.87
CA ASN A 80 -14.84 0.14 -3.80
C ASN A 80 -14.02 -0.60 -4.88
N ARG A 81 -13.87 -0.01 -6.07
CA ARG A 81 -13.04 -0.59 -7.12
C ARG A 81 -11.55 -0.63 -6.75
N PHE A 82 -11.01 0.43 -6.13
CA PHE A 82 -9.65 0.38 -5.57
C PHE A 82 -9.50 -0.72 -4.53
N ARG A 83 -10.44 -0.82 -3.59
CA ARG A 83 -10.45 -1.89 -2.59
C ARG A 83 -10.45 -3.28 -3.23
N GLN A 84 -11.27 -3.49 -4.24
CA GLN A 84 -11.36 -4.74 -4.97
C GLN A 84 -10.03 -5.11 -5.64
N ILE A 85 -9.34 -4.14 -6.28
CA ILE A 85 -8.02 -4.38 -6.87
C ILE A 85 -7.02 -4.82 -5.79
N ILE A 86 -6.99 -4.14 -4.64
CA ILE A 86 -6.12 -4.48 -3.50
C ILE A 86 -6.36 -5.91 -3.02
N GLU A 87 -7.61 -6.32 -2.95
CA GLU A 87 -8.03 -7.65 -2.50
C GLU A 87 -7.70 -8.73 -3.53
N GLU A 88 -8.10 -8.58 -4.78
CA GLU A 88 -7.87 -9.52 -5.88
C GLU A 88 -6.37 -9.79 -6.08
N GLU A 89 -5.57 -8.74 -6.07
CA GLU A 89 -4.11 -8.81 -6.25
C GLU A 89 -3.37 -9.13 -4.94
N LYS A 90 -4.10 -9.31 -3.83
CA LYS A 90 -3.53 -9.61 -2.51
C LYS A 90 -2.44 -8.63 -2.09
N MET A 91 -2.61 -7.35 -2.42
CA MET A 91 -1.61 -6.32 -2.15
C MET A 91 -1.34 -6.14 -0.65
N TYR A 92 -2.27 -6.53 0.21
CA TYR A 92 -2.09 -6.57 1.66
C TYR A 92 -1.02 -7.58 2.13
N LYS A 93 -0.54 -8.47 1.24
CA LYS A 93 0.56 -9.40 1.50
C LYS A 93 1.92 -8.87 1.03
N TYR A 94 1.98 -7.72 0.40
CA TYR A 94 3.23 -7.15 -0.08
C TYR A 94 4.21 -6.94 1.07
N LYS A 95 5.50 -7.11 0.78
CA LYS A 95 6.58 -6.73 1.69
C LYS A 95 6.58 -5.20 1.80
N GLU A 96 7.01 -4.69 2.93
CA GLU A 96 7.19 -3.25 3.10
C GLU A 96 8.22 -2.69 2.11
N ARG A 97 9.29 -3.44 1.85
CA ARG A 97 10.36 -3.04 0.94
C ARG A 97 10.78 -4.15 -0.02
N TYR A 98 11.00 -3.77 -1.26
CA TYR A 98 11.59 -4.61 -2.31
C TYR A 98 12.92 -4.01 -2.76
N THR A 99 13.97 -4.84 -2.75
CA THR A 99 15.31 -4.46 -3.18
C THR A 99 15.81 -5.43 -4.23
N PRO A 100 16.58 -4.97 -5.26
CA PRO A 100 17.16 -5.86 -6.25
C PRO A 100 18.26 -6.73 -5.63
N MET A 101 18.51 -7.87 -6.23
CA MET A 101 19.60 -8.76 -5.80
C MET A 101 20.99 -8.19 -6.14
N MET A 102 21.08 -7.29 -7.12
CA MET A 102 22.32 -6.64 -7.54
C MET A 102 22.12 -5.13 -7.50
N GLN A 103 23.20 -4.40 -7.21
CA GLN A 103 23.17 -2.94 -7.20
C GLN A 103 22.95 -2.41 -8.62
N VAL A 104 21.98 -1.54 -8.79
CA VAL A 104 21.67 -0.85 -10.05
C VAL A 104 21.94 0.64 -9.84
N LEU A 105 22.79 1.22 -10.70
CA LEU A 105 23.21 2.62 -10.57
C LEU A 105 22.09 3.59 -10.98
N ASP A 106 21.35 3.24 -12.04
CA ASP A 106 20.22 4.01 -12.54
C ASP A 106 19.00 3.10 -12.57
N GLY A 107 17.88 3.59 -12.08
CA GLY A 107 16.74 2.73 -11.96
C GLY A 107 15.42 3.47 -11.81
N TRP A 108 14.41 2.67 -11.61
CA TRP A 108 13.06 3.11 -11.33
C TRP A 108 12.67 2.73 -9.91
N GLY A 109 11.76 3.51 -9.36
CA GLY A 109 11.20 3.23 -8.06
C GLY A 109 9.69 3.40 -8.06
N TRP A 110 9.08 2.93 -7.02
CA TRP A 110 7.64 3.03 -6.80
C TRP A 110 7.32 3.01 -5.31
N SER A 111 6.18 3.59 -4.98
CA SER A 111 5.55 3.42 -3.67
C SER A 111 4.06 3.22 -3.81
N PHE A 112 3.50 2.48 -2.89
CA PHE A 112 2.07 2.25 -2.77
C PHE A 112 1.68 2.32 -1.29
N SER A 113 0.58 3.02 -1.01
CA SER A 113 -0.01 3.06 0.33
C SER A 113 -1.53 3.04 0.23
N ALA A 114 -2.15 2.29 1.13
CA ALA A 114 -3.60 2.28 1.30
C ALA A 114 -3.93 2.37 2.79
N LYS A 115 -4.77 3.34 3.16
CA LYS A 115 -5.21 3.55 4.55
C LYS A 115 -6.69 3.23 4.68
N PHE A 116 -7.05 2.61 5.78
CA PHE A 116 -8.39 2.14 6.09
C PHE A 116 -8.97 2.85 7.32
N SER A 117 -10.29 2.89 7.41
CA SER A 117 -11.03 3.58 8.49
C SER A 117 -10.79 2.98 9.88
N ASP A 118 -10.37 1.71 9.96
CA ASP A 118 -9.98 1.04 11.20
C ASP A 118 -8.54 1.40 11.67
N GLY A 119 -7.85 2.30 10.95
CA GLY A 119 -6.47 2.70 11.21
C GLY A 119 -5.41 1.80 10.58
N SER A 120 -5.81 0.69 9.94
CA SER A 120 -4.89 -0.20 9.23
C SER A 120 -4.26 0.52 8.04
N VAL A 121 -2.99 0.20 7.77
CA VAL A 121 -2.24 0.74 6.63
C VAL A 121 -1.52 -0.40 5.90
N ILE A 122 -1.69 -0.45 4.59
CA ILE A 122 -0.82 -1.22 3.70
C ILE A 122 0.18 -0.23 3.12
N SER A 123 1.47 -0.49 3.32
CA SER A 123 2.55 0.34 2.76
C SER A 123 3.61 -0.56 2.16
N SER A 124 4.04 -0.22 0.95
CA SER A 124 5.04 -0.98 0.22
C SER A 124 5.77 -0.09 -0.78
N HIS A 125 7.06 -0.28 -0.91
CA HIS A 125 7.88 0.47 -1.86
C HIS A 125 9.02 -0.40 -2.41
N GLY A 126 9.60 0.01 -3.52
CA GLY A 126 10.73 -0.69 -4.09
C GLY A 126 11.52 0.15 -5.08
N GLU A 127 12.78 -0.23 -5.26
CA GLU A 127 13.69 0.32 -6.25
C GLU A 127 14.22 -0.82 -7.10
N ASN A 128 14.03 -0.77 -8.42
CA ASN A 128 14.44 -1.80 -9.38
C ASN A 128 13.97 -3.22 -9.01
N ALA A 129 12.99 -3.32 -8.16
CA ALA A 129 12.38 -4.54 -7.68
C ALA A 129 10.92 -4.30 -7.29
N GLY A 130 10.11 -5.33 -7.37
CA GLY A 130 8.69 -5.23 -7.02
C GLY A 130 8.05 -6.58 -6.72
N PRO A 131 6.80 -6.58 -6.29
CA PRO A 131 6.02 -7.77 -6.08
C PRO A 131 5.75 -8.49 -7.40
N ARG A 132 5.44 -9.77 -7.30
CA ARG A 132 4.87 -10.52 -8.42
C ARG A 132 3.39 -10.15 -8.58
N GLY A 133 2.90 -10.20 -9.82
CA GLY A 133 1.51 -9.86 -10.15
C GLY A 133 1.33 -8.45 -10.69
N ASP A 134 0.09 -8.10 -10.99
CA ASP A 134 -0.27 -6.87 -11.69
C ASP A 134 -0.86 -5.76 -10.79
N GLY A 135 -0.86 -5.93 -9.48
CA GLY A 135 -1.54 -5.01 -8.55
C GLY A 135 -1.10 -3.56 -8.71
N LEU A 136 0.20 -3.28 -8.73
CA LEU A 136 0.72 -1.92 -8.92
C LEU A 136 0.33 -1.33 -10.28
N LYS A 137 0.41 -2.15 -11.33
CA LYS A 137 0.01 -1.75 -12.69
C LYS A 137 -1.48 -1.45 -12.75
N ARG A 138 -2.32 -2.28 -12.13
CA ARG A 138 -3.78 -2.09 -12.10
C ARG A 138 -4.17 -0.82 -11.34
N ILE A 139 -3.56 -0.56 -10.17
CA ILE A 139 -3.79 0.68 -9.41
C ILE A 139 -3.42 1.90 -10.26
N ARG A 140 -2.22 1.90 -10.85
CA ARG A 140 -1.77 2.99 -11.72
C ARG A 140 -2.70 3.21 -12.91
N SER A 141 -3.01 2.13 -13.63
CA SER A 141 -3.86 2.22 -14.83
C SER A 141 -5.25 2.74 -14.48
N TYR A 142 -5.82 2.31 -13.36
CA TYR A 142 -7.12 2.79 -12.93
C TYR A 142 -7.09 4.28 -12.55
N MET A 143 -6.07 4.75 -11.83
CA MET A 143 -5.89 6.19 -11.57
C MET A 143 -5.72 6.99 -12.87
N GLN A 144 -4.94 6.47 -13.82
CA GLN A 144 -4.73 7.12 -15.12
C GLN A 144 -6.01 7.19 -15.95
N GLU A 145 -6.83 6.14 -15.93
CA GLU A 145 -8.15 6.10 -16.57
C GLU A 145 -9.06 7.19 -16.00
N LEU A 146 -9.12 7.31 -14.67
CA LEU A 146 -9.93 8.31 -14.00
C LEU A 146 -9.57 9.74 -14.40
N VAL A 147 -8.31 10.06 -14.68
CA VAL A 147 -7.85 11.39 -15.10
C VAL A 147 -7.83 11.58 -16.63
N SER A 148 -7.95 10.53 -17.41
CA SER A 148 -7.97 10.64 -18.89
C SER A 148 -9.31 11.10 -19.45
N HIS A 149 -10.36 11.05 -18.63
CA HIS A 149 -11.71 11.48 -18.98
C HIS A 149 -12.04 12.92 -18.52
N ILE A 150 -11.00 13.75 -18.31
CA ILE A 150 -11.14 15.18 -17.95
C ILE A 150 -10.90 16.05 -19.16
#